data_e8063a437179d115679c17da5bfdd836
#
_entry.id   e8063a437179d115679c17da5bfdd836
#
_cell.length_a   1.000
_cell.length_b   1.000
_cell.length_c   1.000
_cell.angle_alpha   90.00
_cell.angle_beta   90.00
_cell.angle_gamma   90.00
#
_symmetry.space_group_name_H-M   'P 1'
#
loop_
_entity.id
_entity.type
_entity.pdbx_description
1 polymer ?
#
loop_
_entity_poly.entity_id
_entity_poly.type
_entity_poly.pdbx_seq_one_letter_code
_entity_poly.pdbx_strand_id
1 'polypeptide(L)'
;MKHILLYLTLVLFIIPKAIGQTSAKTGNWYALAEADRGTIIEVFPNPTTTHISLTDVQGVQKVVVFNLAGRQMKAFEDIAPDKKFYVGDLPRGIYLVRIMGDKNKVLTTKKISKQ
;
A
#
# COMPACT_ATOMS: atom_id res chain seq x y z
N MET A 1 -55.78 -12.22 -26.29
CA MET A 1 -54.62 -12.17 -27.20
C MET A 1 -53.85 -10.84 -27.19
N LYS A 2 -54.55 -9.75 -26.90
CA LYS A 2 -53.88 -8.44 -26.85
C LYS A 2 -53.01 -8.22 -25.58
N HIS A 3 -53.19 -9.00 -24.55
CA HIS A 3 -52.46 -8.88 -23.30
C HIS A 3 -51.10 -9.57 -23.32
N ILE A 4 -50.92 -10.55 -24.17
CA ILE A 4 -49.63 -11.27 -24.31
C ILE A 4 -48.56 -10.41 -24.99
N LEU A 5 -48.96 -9.58 -25.93
CA LEU A 5 -48.06 -8.67 -26.61
C LEU A 5 -47.57 -7.53 -25.69
N LEU A 6 -48.37 -7.13 -24.72
CA LEU A 6 -47.99 -6.11 -23.74
C LEU A 6 -46.95 -6.63 -22.72
N TYR A 7 -47.03 -7.89 -22.36
CA TYR A 7 -46.04 -8.51 -21.48
C TYR A 7 -44.71 -8.75 -22.16
N LEU A 8 -44.72 -9.03 -23.45
CA LEU A 8 -43.49 -9.25 -24.21
C LEU A 8 -42.67 -7.98 -24.37
N THR A 9 -43.34 -6.83 -24.47
CA THR A 9 -42.65 -5.55 -24.59
C THR A 9 -42.08 -5.06 -23.25
N LEU A 10 -42.66 -5.49 -22.13
CA LEU A 10 -42.19 -5.09 -20.81
C LEU A 10 -40.93 -5.81 -20.39
N VAL A 11 -40.73 -7.03 -20.85
CA VAL A 11 -39.54 -7.84 -20.53
C VAL A 11 -38.29 -7.34 -21.26
N LEU A 12 -38.47 -6.69 -22.40
CA LEU A 12 -37.34 -6.21 -23.18
C LEU A 12 -36.65 -4.95 -22.62
N PHE A 13 -37.32 -4.26 -21.70
CA PHE A 13 -36.79 -3.00 -21.14
C PHE A 13 -35.89 -3.18 -19.93
N ILE A 14 -35.75 -4.38 -19.41
CA ILE A 14 -35.04 -4.60 -18.14
C ILE A 14 -33.56 -5.01 -18.35
N ILE A 15 -33.17 -5.41 -19.56
CA ILE A 15 -31.86 -6.01 -19.81
C ILE A 15 -30.70 -5.03 -20.04
N PRO A 16 -30.87 -3.79 -20.54
CA PRO A 16 -29.69 -3.02 -20.91
C PRO A 16 -29.01 -2.24 -19.77
N LYS A 17 -29.57 -2.19 -18.59
CA LYS A 17 -29.02 -1.29 -17.54
C LYS A 17 -27.95 -1.94 -16.66
N ALA A 18 -27.75 -3.25 -16.75
CA ALA A 18 -26.83 -3.96 -15.86
C ALA A 18 -25.38 -4.02 -16.40
N ILE A 19 -25.19 -3.77 -17.68
CA ILE A 19 -23.88 -3.96 -18.34
C ILE A 19 -22.99 -2.71 -18.28
N GLY A 20 -23.60 -1.52 -18.11
CA GLY A 20 -22.84 -0.27 -18.10
C GLY A 20 -22.14 0.07 -16.79
N GLN A 21 -22.42 -0.65 -15.70
CA GLN A 21 -21.88 -0.31 -14.37
C GLN A 21 -20.58 -1.04 -14.01
N THR A 22 -20.24 -2.12 -14.68
CA THR A 22 -19.05 -2.91 -14.38
C THR A 22 -17.77 -2.32 -14.94
N SER A 23 -17.85 -1.56 -16.01
CA SER A 23 -16.64 -0.96 -16.61
C SER A 23 -16.16 0.31 -15.91
N ALA A 24 -17.00 0.96 -15.11
CA ALA A 24 -16.62 2.17 -14.39
C ALA A 24 -15.78 1.88 -13.13
N LYS A 25 -15.86 0.67 -12.58
CA LYS A 25 -15.08 0.32 -11.37
C LYS A 25 -13.63 -0.06 -11.65
N THR A 26 -13.30 -0.43 -12.87
CA THR A 26 -11.94 -0.85 -13.22
C THR A 26 -10.96 0.32 -13.37
N GLY A 27 -11.42 1.54 -13.58
CA GLY A 27 -10.57 2.72 -13.69
C GLY A 27 -10.20 3.36 -12.35
N ASN A 28 -10.92 3.06 -11.27
CA ASN A 28 -10.77 3.78 -10.01
C ASN A 28 -9.51 3.41 -9.21
N TRP A 29 -8.96 2.23 -9.39
CA TRP A 29 -7.75 1.86 -8.67
C TRP A 29 -6.52 2.65 -9.16
N TYR A 30 -6.49 3.05 -10.42
CA TYR A 30 -5.43 3.93 -10.92
C TYR A 30 -5.52 5.32 -10.29
N ALA A 31 -6.72 5.85 -10.16
CA ALA A 31 -6.93 7.14 -9.53
C ALA A 31 -6.57 7.11 -8.03
N LEU A 32 -6.87 6.01 -7.34
CA LEU A 32 -6.49 5.83 -5.93
C LEU A 32 -4.97 5.70 -5.77
N ALA A 33 -4.29 4.99 -6.69
CA ALA A 33 -2.84 4.88 -6.67
C ALA A 33 -2.17 6.23 -6.92
N GLU A 34 -2.76 7.09 -7.73
CA GLU A 34 -2.24 8.44 -7.97
C GLU A 34 -2.53 9.40 -6.83
N ALA A 35 -3.66 9.25 -6.14
CA ALA A 35 -4.01 10.07 -5.00
C ALA A 35 -3.10 9.81 -3.78
N ASP A 36 -2.58 8.59 -3.63
CA ASP A 36 -1.67 8.23 -2.54
C ASP A 36 -0.23 8.71 -2.76
N ARG A 37 0.07 9.36 -3.86
CA ARG A 37 1.40 9.92 -4.14
C ARG A 37 1.71 11.22 -3.40
N GLY A 38 0.82 11.68 -2.53
CA GLY A 38 0.98 12.95 -1.81
C GLY A 38 2.20 13.00 -0.89
N THR A 39 2.68 11.85 -0.39
CA THR A 39 3.85 11.80 0.47
C THR A 39 4.73 10.65 0.04
N ILE A 40 5.95 10.97 -0.45
CA ILE A 40 6.95 9.96 -0.80
C ILE A 40 7.86 9.80 0.40
N ILE A 41 7.80 8.62 1.01
CA ILE A 41 8.66 8.29 2.14
C ILE A 41 9.81 7.43 1.63
N GLU A 42 11.03 7.91 1.83
CA GLU A 42 12.24 7.18 1.50
C GLU A 42 12.98 6.77 2.76
N VAL A 43 13.70 5.68 2.69
CA VAL A 43 14.56 5.17 3.77
C VAL A 43 16.00 5.48 3.41
N PHE A 44 16.73 6.07 4.36
CA PHE A 44 18.13 6.44 4.14
C PHE A 44 18.96 6.24 5.42
N PRO A 45 20.27 6.09 5.31
CA PRO A 45 21.04 5.87 4.08
C PRO A 45 20.77 4.49 3.51
N ASN A 46 21.04 4.33 2.23
CA ASN A 46 20.94 3.04 1.56
C ASN A 46 22.09 2.96 0.52
N PRO A 47 23.14 2.18 0.73
CA PRO A 47 23.35 1.19 1.81
C PRO A 47 23.47 1.78 3.21
N THR A 48 23.16 0.98 4.21
CA THR A 48 23.28 1.37 5.61
C THR A 48 24.22 0.44 6.37
N THR A 49 24.78 0.94 7.47
CA THR A 49 25.63 0.13 8.37
C THR A 49 24.98 -0.03 9.74
N THR A 50 24.53 1.05 10.36
CA THR A 50 24.05 1.02 11.75
C THR A 50 22.61 1.48 11.91
N HIS A 51 22.20 2.50 11.18
CA HIS A 51 20.88 3.12 11.38
C HIS A 51 20.25 3.44 10.05
N ILE A 52 18.91 3.46 10.05
CA ILE A 52 18.11 4.00 8.96
C ILE A 52 17.20 5.10 9.51
N SER A 53 16.82 6.00 8.65
CA SER A 53 15.87 7.08 8.94
C SER A 53 14.86 7.20 7.82
N LEU A 54 13.77 7.89 8.08
CA LEU A 54 12.73 8.17 7.10
C LEU A 54 12.79 9.65 6.70
N THR A 55 12.54 9.92 5.43
CA THR A 55 12.47 11.32 4.94
C THR A 55 11.26 12.05 5.50
N ASP A 56 10.18 11.32 5.82
CA ASP A 56 8.96 11.88 6.38
C ASP A 56 8.32 10.83 7.28
N VAL A 57 7.74 11.27 8.38
CA VAL A 57 7.07 10.40 9.34
C VAL A 57 5.57 10.69 9.44
N GLN A 58 5.05 11.56 8.59
CA GLN A 58 3.63 11.90 8.61
C GLN A 58 2.77 10.66 8.33
N GLY A 59 1.87 10.35 9.26
CA GLY A 59 1.00 9.19 9.16
C GLY A 59 1.66 7.86 9.44
N VAL A 60 2.95 7.85 9.78
CA VAL A 60 3.69 6.62 10.08
C VAL A 60 3.46 6.24 11.55
N GLN A 61 3.05 5.00 11.78
CA GLN A 61 2.83 4.44 13.11
C GLN A 61 3.84 3.37 13.47
N LYS A 62 4.39 2.69 12.46
CA LYS A 62 5.25 1.53 12.69
C LYS A 62 6.19 1.33 11.51
N VAL A 63 7.40 0.90 11.79
CA VAL A 63 8.39 0.52 10.80
C VAL A 63 8.82 -0.93 11.08
N VAL A 64 8.69 -1.80 10.12
CA VAL A 64 9.02 -3.23 10.26
C VAL A 64 10.05 -3.61 9.22
N VAL A 65 11.11 -4.29 9.66
CA VAL A 65 12.17 -4.77 8.79
C VAL A 65 12.04 -6.28 8.61
N PHE A 66 11.95 -6.71 7.36
CA PHE A 66 11.84 -8.12 6.98
C PHE A 66 13.08 -8.54 6.19
N ASN A 67 13.47 -9.80 6.34
CA ASN A 67 14.44 -10.39 5.40
C ASN A 67 13.72 -10.81 4.10
N LEU A 68 14.46 -11.26 3.11
CA LEU A 68 13.89 -11.66 1.82
C LEU A 68 13.02 -12.91 1.90
N ALA A 69 13.16 -13.70 2.94
CA ALA A 69 12.27 -14.85 3.18
C ALA A 69 10.92 -14.43 3.79
N GLY A 70 10.74 -13.15 4.07
CA GLY A 70 9.52 -12.63 4.67
C GLY A 70 9.48 -12.71 6.19
N ARG A 71 10.60 -13.04 6.81
CA ARG A 71 10.68 -13.09 8.27
C ARG A 71 10.90 -11.70 8.84
N GLN A 72 10.09 -11.34 9.84
CA GLN A 72 10.27 -10.09 10.56
C GLN A 72 11.53 -10.13 11.41
N MET A 73 12.42 -9.18 11.18
CA MET A 73 13.68 -9.07 11.90
C MET A 73 13.62 -8.02 12.99
N LYS A 74 12.98 -6.89 12.74
CA LYS A 74 12.81 -5.79 13.68
C LYS A 74 11.47 -5.10 13.48
N ALA A 75 10.98 -4.48 14.56
CA ALA A 75 9.81 -3.61 14.51
C ALA A 75 10.07 -2.40 15.41
N PHE A 76 9.73 -1.23 14.89
CA PHE A 76 9.88 0.03 15.61
C PHE A 76 8.52 0.73 15.67
N GLU A 77 8.06 1.06 16.85
CA GLU A 77 6.78 1.74 17.07
C GLU A 77 6.97 3.17 17.59
N ASP A 78 8.16 3.50 18.04
CA ASP A 78 8.51 4.84 18.50
C ASP A 78 8.92 5.70 17.31
N ILE A 79 7.93 6.27 16.65
CA ILE A 79 8.12 7.05 15.43
C ILE A 79 8.12 8.53 15.78
N ALA A 80 9.19 9.23 15.38
CA ALA A 80 9.32 10.66 15.57
C ALA A 80 10.14 11.25 14.41
N PRO A 81 9.99 12.56 14.12
CA PRO A 81 10.88 13.23 13.18
C PRO A 81 12.35 13.06 13.60
N ASP A 82 13.23 12.88 12.64
CA ASP A 82 14.67 12.69 12.85
C ASP A 82 15.06 11.45 13.67
N LYS A 83 14.12 10.53 13.85
CA LYS A 83 14.39 9.28 14.54
C LYS A 83 15.32 8.40 13.72
N LYS A 84 16.34 7.84 14.39
CA LYS A 84 17.24 6.85 13.81
C LYS A 84 16.87 5.47 14.34
N PHE A 85 16.62 4.54 13.44
CA PHE A 85 16.24 3.17 13.76
C PHE A 85 17.47 2.27 13.66
N TYR A 86 17.84 1.64 14.76
CA TYR A 86 19.06 0.85 14.83
C TYR A 86 18.87 -0.50 14.11
N VAL A 87 19.73 -0.76 13.16
CA VAL A 87 19.78 -2.00 12.38
C VAL A 87 21.18 -2.62 12.36
N GLY A 88 22.10 -2.09 13.18
CA GLY A 88 23.51 -2.50 13.16
C GLY A 88 23.75 -3.95 13.57
N ASP A 89 22.81 -4.56 14.30
CA ASP A 89 22.87 -5.96 14.71
C ASP A 89 22.36 -6.94 13.66
N LEU A 90 21.82 -6.43 12.53
CA LEU A 90 21.37 -7.28 11.44
C LEU A 90 22.55 -7.76 10.58
N PRO A 91 22.55 -9.03 10.14
CA PRO A 91 23.55 -9.50 9.19
C PRO A 91 23.55 -8.70 7.89
N ARG A 92 24.69 -8.71 7.20
CA ARG A 92 24.80 -8.13 5.86
C ARG A 92 23.79 -8.78 4.92
N GLY A 93 23.15 -7.98 4.11
CA GLY A 93 22.19 -8.50 3.15
C GLY A 93 21.16 -7.47 2.74
N ILE A 94 20.18 -7.96 2.01
CA ILE A 94 19.05 -7.16 1.53
C ILE A 94 17.86 -7.37 2.47
N TYR A 95 17.22 -6.28 2.81
CA TYR A 95 16.04 -6.27 3.68
C TYR A 95 14.94 -5.44 3.07
N LEU A 96 13.70 -5.73 3.46
CA LEU A 96 12.54 -4.93 3.10
C LEU A 96 12.09 -4.15 4.34
N VAL A 97 11.92 -2.85 4.18
CA VAL A 97 11.43 -1.98 5.24
C VAL A 97 9.98 -1.62 4.90
N ARG A 98 9.06 -2.13 5.70
CA ARG A 98 7.64 -1.87 5.55
C ARG A 98 7.25 -0.73 6.47
N ILE A 99 6.74 0.34 5.89
CA ILE A 99 6.32 1.53 6.61
C ILE A 99 4.81 1.47 6.73
N MET A 100 4.30 1.43 7.95
CA MET A 100 2.90 1.20 8.24
C MET A 100 2.29 2.41 8.91
N GLY A 101 1.07 2.70 8.52
CA GLY A 101 0.27 3.75 9.10
C GLY A 101 -0.78 3.20 10.05
N ASP A 102 -1.84 3.98 10.20
CA ASP A 102 -2.94 3.68 11.09
C ASP A 102 -3.61 2.35 10.74
N LYS A 103 -4.07 1.60 11.75
CA LYS A 103 -4.78 0.32 11.58
C LYS A 103 -4.00 -0.72 10.77
N ASN A 104 -2.68 -0.72 10.91
CA ASN A 104 -1.79 -1.63 10.17
C ASN A 104 -1.85 -1.47 8.64
N LYS A 105 -2.22 -0.29 8.17
CA LYS A 105 -2.21 0.01 6.75
C LYS A 105 -0.77 0.14 6.27
N VAL A 106 -0.40 -0.58 5.22
CA VAL A 106 0.92 -0.46 4.61
C VAL A 106 0.97 0.81 3.76
N LEU A 107 1.82 1.76 4.12
CA LEU A 107 2.00 2.98 3.36
C LEU A 107 2.95 2.78 2.20
N THR A 108 4.08 2.12 2.45
CA THR A 108 5.06 1.80 1.41
C THR A 108 6.01 0.71 1.92
N THR A 109 6.69 0.07 0.99
CA THR A 109 7.76 -0.91 1.29
C THR A 109 9.00 -0.52 0.50
N LYS A 110 10.13 -0.41 1.17
CA LYS A 110 11.40 -0.02 0.55
C LYS A 110 12.43 -1.12 0.76
N LYS A 111 13.27 -1.32 -0.24
CA LYS A 111 14.38 -2.27 -0.19
C LYS A 111 15.63 -1.52 0.29
N ILE A 112 16.35 -2.10 1.25
CA ILE A 112 17.62 -1.56 1.73
C ILE A 112 18.71 -2.61 1.65
N SER A 113 19.96 -2.16 1.55
CA SER A 113 21.15 -2.98 1.62
C SER A 113 21.87 -2.70 2.93
N LYS A 114 22.12 -3.74 3.72
CA LYS A 114 22.87 -3.68 4.98
C LYS A 114 24.30 -4.14 4.72
N GLN A 115 25.23 -3.29 5.06
CA GLN A 115 26.64 -3.58 4.94
C GLN A 115 27.31 -3.88 6.28
#